data_d36b5d6d7b951c1295da64bac82686fe
#
_entry.id   d36b5d6d7b951c1295da64bac82686fe
#
_cell.length_a   1.000
_cell.length_b   1.000
_cell.length_c   1.000
_cell.angle_alpha   90.00
_cell.angle_beta   90.00
_cell.angle_gamma   90.00
#
_symmetry.space_group_name_H-M   'P 1'
#
loop_
_entity.id
_entity.type
_entity.pdbx_description
1 polymer ?
#
loop_
_entity_poly.entity_id
_entity_poly.type
_entity_poly.pdbx_seq_one_letter_code
_entity_poly.pdbx_strand_id
1 'polypeptide(L)'
;MKTKKMIIALLFVAATVTGFAQTSSFDKEIAPWHKLATMQCGMLKANPVNAEQILKNLDELTAGLKVFTDKYLDNPPAEYAKDVNWKSYFQTLAENIVVVRERVEKKQFAQASIYCSTFCKTFGQMHKINGTMDLADVTFSWRMELKNTTDMFTVGNTDGAKHNMEHLEMIYKMVVAKKEQRNDSAINEVYKPVEEAYASWLIAEKAVDVKAMNIALKAFMDAFPKPYMASF
;
A
#
# COMPACT_ATOMS: atom_id res chain seq x y z
N MET A 1 -40.30 -16.57 56.86
CA MET A 1 -38.95 -16.07 56.34
C MET A 1 -39.01 -16.12 54.83
N LYS A 2 -39.06 -14.96 54.18
CA LYS A 2 -39.08 -14.84 52.72
C LYS A 2 -37.70 -14.39 52.25
N THR A 3 -36.94 -15.27 51.60
CA THR A 3 -35.64 -15.00 51.03
C THR A 3 -35.82 -14.25 49.70
N LYS A 4 -35.42 -12.97 49.68
CA LYS A 4 -35.33 -12.16 48.45
C LYS A 4 -34.11 -12.59 47.65
N LYS A 5 -34.34 -13.17 46.49
CA LYS A 5 -33.29 -13.40 45.47
C LYS A 5 -32.99 -12.06 44.77
N MET A 6 -31.79 -11.55 45.02
CA MET A 6 -31.26 -10.37 44.35
C MET A 6 -30.63 -10.82 43.04
N ILE A 7 -31.29 -10.51 41.92
CA ILE A 7 -30.76 -10.73 40.56
C ILE A 7 -29.86 -9.54 40.25
N ILE A 8 -28.53 -9.77 40.25
CA ILE A 8 -27.56 -8.80 39.75
C ILE A 8 -27.52 -8.97 38.22
N ALA A 9 -28.14 -8.06 37.52
CA ALA A 9 -27.99 -7.94 36.06
C ALA A 9 -26.62 -7.30 35.75
N LEU A 10 -25.66 -8.12 35.33
CA LEU A 10 -24.43 -7.67 34.76
C LEU A 10 -24.72 -7.10 33.34
N LEU A 11 -24.81 -5.79 33.24
CA LEU A 11 -24.79 -5.08 31.95
C LEU A 11 -23.36 -5.14 31.40
N PHE A 12 -23.11 -6.10 30.50
CA PHE A 12 -21.95 -6.06 29.60
C PHE A 12 -22.20 -4.95 28.60
N VAL A 13 -21.65 -3.79 28.85
CA VAL A 13 -21.46 -2.75 27.81
C VAL A 13 -20.35 -3.25 26.90
N ALA A 14 -20.73 -3.93 25.81
CA ALA A 14 -19.83 -4.18 24.69
C ALA A 14 -19.55 -2.82 24.01
N ALA A 15 -18.50 -2.13 24.47
CA ALA A 15 -17.93 -1.02 23.73
C ALA A 15 -17.28 -1.60 22.48
N THR A 16 -18.05 -1.70 21.41
CA THR A 16 -17.52 -1.89 20.07
C THR A 16 -16.74 -0.63 19.72
N VAL A 17 -15.43 -0.67 19.98
CA VAL A 17 -14.50 0.35 19.48
C VAL A 17 -14.37 0.13 17.97
N THR A 18 -15.35 0.59 17.22
CA THR A 18 -15.19 0.85 15.80
C THR A 18 -14.51 2.19 15.64
N GLY A 19 -13.28 2.28 16.13
CA GLY A 19 -12.39 3.38 15.85
C GLY A 19 -11.87 3.24 14.43
N PHE A 20 -12.69 3.60 13.45
CA PHE A 20 -12.17 3.85 12.11
C PHE A 20 -11.25 5.07 12.21
N ALA A 21 -9.94 4.85 12.05
CA ALA A 21 -8.99 5.93 12.02
C ALA A 21 -9.42 6.91 10.92
N GLN A 22 -9.84 8.09 11.33
CA GLN A 22 -10.14 9.18 10.41
C GLN A 22 -8.82 9.54 9.72
N THR A 23 -8.79 9.56 8.38
CA THR A 23 -7.60 9.95 7.62
C THR A 23 -7.08 11.27 8.16
N SER A 24 -5.81 11.32 8.55
CA SER A 24 -5.20 12.49 9.16
C SER A 24 -5.16 13.68 8.21
N SER A 25 -5.00 14.88 8.75
CA SER A 25 -4.79 16.06 7.91
C SER A 25 -3.52 15.95 7.10
N PHE A 26 -2.46 15.37 7.68
CA PHE A 26 -1.20 15.09 7.02
C PHE A 26 -1.38 14.12 5.85
N ASP A 27 -2.07 12.99 6.05
CA ASP A 27 -2.28 11.99 5.01
C ASP A 27 -3.06 12.56 3.83
N LYS A 28 -4.05 13.42 4.10
CA LYS A 28 -4.79 14.12 3.04
C LYS A 28 -3.93 15.12 2.27
N GLU A 29 -3.07 15.85 2.96
CA GLU A 29 -2.19 16.83 2.32
C GLU A 29 -1.07 16.17 1.52
N ILE A 30 -0.50 15.05 2.00
CA ILE A 30 0.61 14.37 1.34
C ILE A 30 0.15 13.40 0.23
N ALA A 31 -1.13 13.01 0.19
CA ALA A 31 -1.65 12.07 -0.80
C ALA A 31 -1.36 12.47 -2.27
N PRO A 32 -1.51 13.75 -2.70
CA PRO A 32 -1.14 14.16 -4.06
C PRO A 32 0.35 13.99 -4.34
N TRP A 33 1.21 14.25 -3.36
CA TRP A 33 2.64 14.04 -3.45
C TRP A 33 2.98 12.54 -3.59
N HIS A 34 2.39 11.72 -2.75
CA HIS A 34 2.55 10.25 -2.81
C HIS A 34 2.06 9.70 -4.15
N LYS A 35 0.94 10.19 -4.64
CA LYS A 35 0.42 9.84 -5.97
C LYS A 35 1.41 10.19 -7.08
N LEU A 36 1.97 11.41 -7.06
CA LEU A 36 3.00 11.83 -8.03
C LEU A 36 4.24 10.94 -7.96
N ALA A 37 4.74 10.64 -6.75
CA ALA A 37 5.86 9.72 -6.54
C ALA A 37 5.58 8.32 -7.11
N THR A 38 4.35 7.83 -6.95
CA THR A 38 3.91 6.55 -7.53
C THR A 38 3.86 6.58 -9.05
N MET A 39 3.37 7.67 -9.65
CA MET A 39 3.33 7.84 -11.12
C MET A 39 4.72 7.75 -11.73
N GLN A 40 5.75 8.30 -11.08
CA GLN A 40 7.14 8.21 -11.54
C GLN A 40 7.57 6.75 -11.75
N CYS A 41 7.18 5.87 -10.84
CA CYS A 41 7.53 4.44 -10.92
C CYS A 41 6.91 3.77 -12.16
N GLY A 42 5.73 4.23 -12.58
CA GLY A 42 5.09 3.81 -13.83
C GLY A 42 5.81 4.35 -15.06
N MET A 43 6.15 5.64 -15.06
CA MET A 43 6.83 6.31 -16.17
C MET A 43 8.21 5.71 -16.45
N LEU A 44 8.93 5.26 -15.42
CA LEU A 44 10.22 4.59 -15.54
C LEU A 44 10.15 3.22 -16.24
N LYS A 45 8.96 2.64 -16.36
CA LYS A 45 8.70 1.36 -17.07
C LYS A 45 8.11 1.57 -18.46
N ALA A 46 7.82 2.80 -18.83
CA ALA A 46 7.31 3.12 -20.17
C ALA A 46 8.37 2.87 -21.26
N ASN A 47 7.92 2.65 -22.49
CA ASN A 47 8.82 2.53 -23.65
C ASN A 47 8.26 3.36 -24.81
N PRO A 48 8.91 4.47 -25.20
CA PRO A 48 10.14 5.02 -24.62
C PRO A 48 9.92 5.71 -23.25
N VAL A 49 10.99 5.78 -22.43
CA VAL A 49 10.97 6.51 -21.16
C VAL A 49 11.11 8.01 -21.44
N ASN A 50 10.20 8.82 -20.90
CA ASN A 50 10.30 10.28 -20.95
C ASN A 50 11.11 10.80 -19.75
N ALA A 51 12.44 10.81 -19.90
CA ALA A 51 13.36 11.22 -18.83
C ALA A 51 13.18 12.70 -18.43
N GLU A 52 12.92 13.59 -19.37
CA GLU A 52 12.71 15.02 -19.10
C GLU A 52 11.51 15.25 -18.18
N GLN A 53 10.37 14.64 -18.50
CA GLN A 53 9.19 14.75 -17.66
C GLN A 53 9.41 14.13 -16.27
N ILE A 54 10.16 13.01 -16.17
CA ILE A 54 10.50 12.40 -14.89
C ILE A 54 11.36 13.35 -14.06
N LEU A 55 12.38 13.99 -14.63
CA LEU A 55 13.24 14.95 -13.92
C LEU A 55 12.43 16.15 -13.43
N LYS A 56 11.54 16.69 -14.26
CA LYS A 56 10.64 17.78 -13.85
C LYS A 56 9.76 17.36 -12.65
N ASN A 57 9.18 16.19 -12.70
CA ASN A 57 8.35 15.69 -11.59
C ASN A 57 9.18 15.45 -10.31
N LEU A 58 10.46 15.06 -10.44
CA LEU A 58 11.37 14.95 -9.29
C LEU A 58 11.70 16.33 -8.68
N ASP A 59 11.69 17.40 -9.47
CA ASP A 59 11.78 18.77 -8.94
C ASP A 59 10.54 19.13 -8.12
N GLU A 60 9.35 18.81 -8.64
CA GLU A 60 8.08 19.00 -7.92
C GLU A 60 8.03 18.18 -6.62
N LEU A 61 8.49 16.93 -6.65
CA LEU A 61 8.59 16.08 -5.46
C LEU A 61 9.57 16.67 -4.44
N THR A 62 10.70 17.19 -4.87
CA THR A 62 11.70 17.84 -3.99
C THR A 62 11.10 19.06 -3.30
N ALA A 63 10.45 19.94 -4.07
CA ALA A 63 9.82 21.14 -3.54
C ALA A 63 8.67 20.81 -2.57
N GLY A 64 7.81 19.85 -2.93
CA GLY A 64 6.71 19.39 -2.07
C GLY A 64 7.21 18.76 -0.77
N LEU A 65 8.23 17.89 -0.84
CA LEU A 65 8.80 17.26 0.35
C LEU A 65 9.39 18.31 1.31
N LYS A 66 10.02 19.39 0.77
CA LYS A 66 10.48 20.48 1.61
C LYS A 66 9.36 21.16 2.38
N VAL A 67 8.22 21.43 1.74
CA VAL A 67 7.03 22.01 2.40
C VAL A 67 6.55 21.12 3.54
N PHE A 68 6.45 19.82 3.32
CA PHE A 68 6.03 18.88 4.37
C PHE A 68 7.06 18.76 5.49
N THR A 69 8.37 18.77 5.14
CA THR A 69 9.45 18.76 6.12
C THR A 69 9.40 20.00 7.01
N ASP A 70 9.28 21.19 6.43
CA ASP A 70 9.21 22.45 7.18
C ASP A 70 7.98 22.50 8.10
N LYS A 71 6.86 21.88 7.71
CA LYS A 71 5.61 21.90 8.47
C LYS A 71 5.54 20.82 9.56
N TYR A 72 5.99 19.61 9.26
CA TYR A 72 5.66 18.42 10.05
C TYR A 72 6.85 17.73 10.71
N LEU A 73 8.10 17.97 10.28
CA LEU A 73 9.27 17.22 10.78
C LEU A 73 9.42 17.29 12.29
N ASP A 74 9.32 18.49 12.84
CA ASP A 74 9.46 18.75 14.29
C ASP A 74 8.11 18.81 15.01
N ASN A 75 7.00 18.84 14.27
CA ASN A 75 5.65 18.88 14.80
C ASN A 75 4.79 17.78 14.14
N PRO A 76 5.04 16.50 14.46
CA PRO A 76 4.27 15.41 13.88
C PRO A 76 2.79 15.52 14.27
N PRO A 77 1.86 15.12 13.38
CA PRO A 77 0.45 14.99 13.72
C PRO A 77 0.25 14.03 14.90
N ALA A 78 -0.85 14.15 15.62
CA ALA A 78 -1.09 13.44 16.87
C ALA A 78 -0.98 11.91 16.72
N GLU A 79 -1.44 11.36 15.59
CA GLU A 79 -1.37 9.94 15.25
C GLU A 79 0.05 9.42 15.01
N TYR A 80 0.98 10.30 14.60
CA TYR A 80 2.39 10.01 14.36
C TYR A 80 3.32 10.47 15.49
N ALA A 81 2.81 11.19 16.51
CA ALA A 81 3.60 11.84 17.55
C ALA A 81 4.46 10.87 18.41
N LYS A 82 4.09 9.58 18.43
CA LYS A 82 4.82 8.54 19.17
C LYS A 82 5.74 7.70 18.27
N ASP A 83 5.78 7.96 16.97
CA ASP A 83 6.61 7.19 16.04
C ASP A 83 8.06 7.67 16.11
N VAL A 84 8.91 6.84 16.67
CA VAL A 84 10.36 7.10 16.79
C VAL A 84 11.06 7.21 15.44
N ASN A 85 10.44 6.69 14.37
CA ASN A 85 11.00 6.72 13.01
C ASN A 85 10.50 7.92 12.20
N TRP A 86 9.65 8.79 12.78
CA TRP A 86 9.01 9.89 12.05
C TRP A 86 10.00 10.69 11.19
N LYS A 87 11.08 11.17 11.77
CA LYS A 87 12.10 11.97 11.06
C LYS A 87 12.83 11.17 9.99
N SER A 88 13.06 9.88 10.23
CA SER A 88 13.77 9.03 9.28
C SER A 88 12.98 8.77 7.99
N TYR A 89 11.64 8.82 8.02
CA TYR A 89 10.85 8.72 6.81
C TYR A 89 11.12 9.89 5.86
N PHE A 90 11.15 11.12 6.36
CA PHE A 90 11.46 12.30 5.53
C PHE A 90 12.87 12.23 4.94
N GLN A 91 13.84 11.79 5.74
CA GLN A 91 15.20 11.58 5.27
C GLN A 91 15.24 10.53 4.16
N THR A 92 14.60 9.36 4.37
CA THR A 92 14.53 8.28 3.37
C THR A 92 13.88 8.76 2.08
N LEU A 93 12.79 9.54 2.16
CA LEU A 93 12.12 10.09 0.97
C LEU A 93 13.04 11.07 0.21
N ALA A 94 13.76 11.94 0.92
CA ALA A 94 14.70 12.89 0.32
C ALA A 94 15.86 12.19 -0.38
N GLU A 95 16.51 11.24 0.31
CA GLU A 95 17.60 10.44 -0.25
C GLU A 95 17.15 9.66 -1.49
N ASN A 96 15.93 9.10 -1.44
CA ASN A 96 15.39 8.34 -2.56
C ASN A 96 15.13 9.21 -3.80
N ILE A 97 14.68 10.46 -3.65
CA ILE A 97 14.56 11.42 -4.77
C ILE A 97 15.92 11.61 -5.44
N VAL A 98 16.98 11.83 -4.64
CA VAL A 98 18.34 12.03 -5.14
C VAL A 98 18.82 10.81 -5.93
N VAL A 99 18.67 9.61 -5.37
CA VAL A 99 19.10 8.37 -6.02
C VAL A 99 18.33 8.12 -7.32
N VAL A 100 17.01 8.30 -7.32
CA VAL A 100 16.19 8.13 -8.53
C VAL A 100 16.63 9.12 -9.61
N ARG A 101 16.85 10.40 -9.27
CA ARG A 101 17.34 11.44 -10.19
C ARG A 101 18.65 11.03 -10.83
N GLU A 102 19.64 10.67 -10.02
CA GLU A 102 20.96 10.25 -10.50
C GLU A 102 20.88 9.08 -11.49
N ARG A 103 20.01 8.09 -11.23
CA ARG A 103 19.81 6.96 -12.13
C ARG A 103 19.12 7.37 -13.44
N VAL A 104 18.15 8.29 -13.38
CA VAL A 104 17.47 8.82 -14.57
C VAL A 104 18.46 9.61 -15.46
N GLU A 105 19.27 10.49 -14.88
CA GLU A 105 20.29 11.26 -15.60
C GLU A 105 21.32 10.35 -16.28
N LYS A 106 21.67 9.24 -15.64
CA LYS A 106 22.55 8.20 -16.19
C LYS A 106 21.83 7.22 -17.14
N LYS A 107 20.55 7.46 -17.46
CA LYS A 107 19.69 6.58 -18.28
C LYS A 107 19.57 5.14 -17.76
N GLN A 108 19.77 4.93 -16.47
CA GLN A 108 19.66 3.64 -15.77
C GLN A 108 18.21 3.40 -15.28
N PHE A 109 17.25 3.43 -16.21
CA PHE A 109 15.82 3.45 -15.88
C PHE A 109 15.33 2.23 -15.11
N ALA A 110 15.86 1.03 -15.41
CA ALA A 110 15.53 -0.18 -14.68
C ALA A 110 15.93 -0.06 -13.19
N GLN A 111 17.12 0.47 -12.91
CA GLN A 111 17.58 0.71 -11.54
C GLN A 111 16.76 1.83 -10.88
N ALA A 112 16.52 2.93 -11.58
CA ALA A 112 15.67 4.01 -11.10
C ALA A 112 14.28 3.49 -10.67
N SER A 113 13.68 2.57 -11.45
CA SER A 113 12.39 1.95 -11.13
C SER A 113 12.42 1.11 -9.84
N ILE A 114 13.53 0.43 -9.56
CA ILE A 114 13.71 -0.32 -8.31
C ILE A 114 13.70 0.64 -7.11
N TYR A 115 14.55 1.68 -7.16
CA TYR A 115 14.62 2.69 -6.08
C TYR A 115 13.30 3.44 -5.93
N CYS A 116 12.62 3.78 -7.03
CA CYS A 116 11.34 4.46 -6.99
C CYS A 116 10.30 3.72 -6.11
N SER A 117 10.34 2.39 -6.06
CA SER A 117 9.43 1.60 -5.20
C SER A 117 9.60 1.89 -3.70
N THR A 118 10.72 2.50 -3.30
CA THR A 118 10.97 2.88 -1.90
C THR A 118 9.98 3.93 -1.41
N PHE A 119 9.48 4.82 -2.27
CA PHE A 119 8.44 5.78 -1.87
C PHE A 119 7.22 5.07 -1.28
N CYS A 120 6.62 4.14 -2.04
CA CYS A 120 5.44 3.41 -1.58
C CYS A 120 5.72 2.55 -0.34
N LYS A 121 6.92 1.95 -0.24
CA LYS A 121 7.32 1.17 0.94
C LYS A 121 7.44 2.04 2.17
N THR A 122 8.02 3.25 2.06
CA THR A 122 8.18 4.18 3.17
C THR A 122 6.82 4.64 3.70
N PHE A 123 5.88 5.01 2.82
CA PHE A 123 4.51 5.36 3.23
C PHE A 123 3.79 4.16 3.85
N GLY A 124 3.80 3.01 3.20
CA GLY A 124 3.15 1.81 3.74
C GLY A 124 3.69 1.41 5.11
N GLN A 125 5.00 1.57 5.36
CA GLN A 125 5.59 1.32 6.67
C GLN A 125 5.15 2.35 7.70
N MET A 126 5.21 3.64 7.37
CA MET A 126 4.76 4.73 8.21
C MET A 126 3.30 4.55 8.64
N HIS A 127 2.41 4.30 7.68
CA HIS A 127 0.99 4.10 7.95
C HIS A 127 0.73 2.80 8.73
N LYS A 128 1.44 1.72 8.42
CA LYS A 128 1.30 0.43 9.11
C LYS A 128 1.65 0.54 10.60
N ILE A 129 2.78 1.19 10.93
CA ILE A 129 3.23 1.34 12.32
C ILE A 129 2.25 2.20 13.12
N ASN A 130 1.66 3.20 12.50
CA ASN A 130 0.76 4.16 13.15
C ASN A 130 -0.72 3.82 13.03
N GLY A 131 -1.08 2.71 12.37
CA GLY A 131 -2.46 2.26 12.21
C GLY A 131 -3.30 3.12 11.27
N THR A 132 -2.67 3.91 10.38
CA THR A 132 -3.32 4.84 9.47
C THR A 132 -3.40 4.33 8.02
N MET A 133 -3.14 3.03 7.77
CA MET A 133 -3.16 2.46 6.43
C MET A 133 -4.44 2.81 5.67
N ASP A 134 -4.27 3.36 4.47
CA ASP A 134 -5.34 3.70 3.55
C ASP A 134 -5.56 2.63 2.46
N LEU A 135 -6.43 2.93 1.48
CA LEU A 135 -6.71 2.00 0.38
C LEU A 135 -5.48 1.80 -0.52
N ALA A 136 -4.65 2.82 -0.74
CA ALA A 136 -3.45 2.70 -1.56
C ALA A 136 -2.42 1.77 -0.90
N ASP A 137 -2.22 1.90 0.43
CA ASP A 137 -1.30 1.06 1.18
C ASP A 137 -1.69 -0.42 1.15
N VAL A 138 -2.96 -0.72 1.44
CA VAL A 138 -3.42 -2.12 1.46
C VAL A 138 -3.42 -2.72 0.06
N THR A 139 -3.71 -1.92 -0.97
CA THR A 139 -3.67 -2.36 -2.38
C THR A 139 -2.23 -2.65 -2.81
N PHE A 140 -1.28 -1.79 -2.44
CA PHE A 140 0.14 -2.04 -2.69
C PHE A 140 0.63 -3.29 -1.96
N SER A 141 0.26 -3.44 -0.69
CA SER A 141 0.61 -4.61 0.13
C SER A 141 0.04 -5.89 -0.47
N TRP A 142 -1.22 -5.87 -0.94
CA TRP A 142 -1.85 -7.01 -1.60
C TRP A 142 -1.05 -7.49 -2.81
N ARG A 143 -0.63 -6.57 -3.68
CA ARG A 143 0.23 -6.88 -4.82
C ARG A 143 1.56 -7.52 -4.39
N MET A 144 2.18 -6.95 -3.37
CA MET A 144 3.49 -7.43 -2.92
C MET A 144 3.39 -8.83 -2.33
N GLU A 145 2.36 -9.10 -1.52
CA GLU A 145 2.17 -10.42 -0.91
C GLU A 145 1.74 -11.47 -1.94
N LEU A 146 0.89 -11.11 -2.90
CA LEU A 146 0.52 -12.04 -3.98
C LEU A 146 1.75 -12.46 -4.78
N LYS A 147 2.60 -11.48 -5.13
CA LYS A 147 3.85 -11.78 -5.83
C LYS A 147 4.78 -12.65 -4.99
N ASN A 148 4.99 -12.30 -3.73
CA ASN A 148 5.87 -13.03 -2.82
C ASN A 148 5.41 -14.49 -2.63
N THR A 149 4.11 -14.71 -2.42
CA THR A 149 3.52 -16.04 -2.30
C THR A 149 3.71 -16.86 -3.58
N THR A 150 3.49 -16.23 -4.74
CA THR A 150 3.69 -16.91 -6.04
C THR A 150 5.17 -17.27 -6.26
N ASP A 151 6.09 -16.35 -5.92
CA ASP A 151 7.52 -16.61 -6.02
C ASP A 151 7.94 -17.81 -5.13
N MET A 152 7.39 -17.90 -3.92
CA MET A 152 7.64 -19.04 -3.01
C MET A 152 7.18 -20.37 -3.62
N PHE A 153 5.99 -20.43 -4.20
CA PHE A 153 5.51 -21.62 -4.93
C PHE A 153 6.42 -21.94 -6.13
N THR A 154 6.85 -20.92 -6.86
CA THR A 154 7.69 -21.08 -8.07
C THR A 154 9.05 -21.69 -7.74
N VAL A 155 9.64 -21.39 -6.59
CA VAL A 155 10.91 -21.97 -6.14
C VAL A 155 10.74 -23.25 -5.30
N GLY A 156 9.52 -23.78 -5.18
CA GLY A 156 9.23 -25.00 -4.45
C GLY A 156 9.15 -24.86 -2.92
N ASN A 157 9.15 -23.63 -2.39
CA ASN A 157 8.96 -23.35 -0.96
C ASN A 157 7.45 -23.35 -0.62
N THR A 158 6.83 -24.53 -0.75
CA THR A 158 5.36 -24.67 -0.57
C THR A 158 4.92 -24.37 0.87
N ASP A 159 5.72 -24.76 1.87
CA ASP A 159 5.37 -24.52 3.28
C ASP A 159 5.41 -23.02 3.61
N GLY A 160 6.43 -22.32 3.16
CA GLY A 160 6.51 -20.86 3.29
C GLY A 160 5.36 -20.15 2.56
N ALA A 161 5.02 -20.62 1.36
CA ALA A 161 3.89 -20.08 0.61
C ALA A 161 2.55 -20.27 1.34
N LYS A 162 2.30 -21.45 1.90
CA LYS A 162 1.08 -21.74 2.68
C LYS A 162 0.99 -20.88 3.93
N HIS A 163 2.10 -20.69 4.65
CA HIS A 163 2.13 -19.77 5.79
C HIS A 163 1.80 -18.34 5.37
N ASN A 164 2.30 -17.89 4.22
CA ASN A 164 2.04 -16.56 3.71
C ASN A 164 0.59 -16.35 3.19
N MET A 165 -0.14 -17.46 2.90
CA MET A 165 -1.54 -17.38 2.45
C MET A 165 -2.46 -16.72 3.48
N GLU A 166 -2.29 -16.99 4.77
CA GLU A 166 -3.08 -16.37 5.84
C GLU A 166 -2.89 -14.85 5.85
N HIS A 167 -1.65 -14.39 5.65
CA HIS A 167 -1.32 -12.98 5.57
C HIS A 167 -1.90 -12.32 4.31
N LEU A 168 -1.78 -12.99 3.16
CA LEU A 168 -2.37 -12.54 1.90
C LEU A 168 -3.90 -12.39 1.99
N GLU A 169 -4.58 -13.36 2.60
CA GLU A 169 -6.03 -13.31 2.82
C GLU A 169 -6.42 -12.15 3.75
N MET A 170 -5.67 -11.94 4.82
CA MET A 170 -5.89 -10.81 5.73
C MET A 170 -5.77 -9.48 5.00
N ILE A 171 -4.73 -9.29 4.18
CA ILE A 171 -4.55 -8.06 3.41
C ILE A 171 -5.69 -7.87 2.40
N TYR A 172 -6.13 -8.92 1.71
CA TYR A 172 -7.25 -8.82 0.79
C TYR A 172 -8.55 -8.41 1.50
N LYS A 173 -8.83 -8.95 2.70
CA LYS A 173 -9.96 -8.50 3.53
C LYS A 173 -9.85 -7.00 3.88
N MET A 174 -8.64 -6.50 4.16
CA MET A 174 -8.43 -5.07 4.38
C MET A 174 -8.72 -4.24 3.11
N VAL A 175 -8.33 -4.71 1.92
CA VAL A 175 -8.66 -4.05 0.65
C VAL A 175 -10.18 -3.94 0.49
N VAL A 176 -10.92 -5.05 0.70
CA VAL A 176 -12.39 -5.05 0.61
C VAL A 176 -12.99 -4.05 1.59
N ALA A 177 -12.60 -4.09 2.86
CA ALA A 177 -13.11 -3.18 3.89
C ALA A 177 -12.83 -1.71 3.58
N LYS A 178 -11.62 -1.38 3.07
CA LYS A 178 -11.29 0.00 2.68
C LYS A 178 -12.05 0.48 1.45
N LYS A 179 -12.34 -0.40 0.48
CA LYS A 179 -13.22 -0.10 -0.65
C LYS A 179 -14.64 0.21 -0.20
N GLU A 180 -15.19 -0.63 0.70
CA GLU A 180 -16.53 -0.44 1.27
C GLU A 180 -16.64 0.88 2.03
N GLN A 181 -15.60 1.27 2.80
CA GLN A 181 -15.54 2.56 3.49
C GLN A 181 -15.63 3.76 2.54
N ARG A 182 -15.03 3.67 1.34
CA ARG A 182 -15.11 4.73 0.34
C ARG A 182 -16.50 4.85 -0.27
N ASN A 183 -17.26 3.76 -0.30
CA ASN A 183 -18.60 3.69 -0.88
C ASN A 183 -18.69 4.33 -2.28
N ASP A 184 -17.69 4.06 -3.12
CA ASP A 184 -17.54 4.63 -4.45
C ASP A 184 -17.67 3.51 -5.50
N SER A 185 -18.74 3.56 -6.30
CA SER A 185 -19.00 2.57 -7.35
C SER A 185 -17.93 2.58 -8.44
N ALA A 186 -17.33 3.74 -8.74
CA ALA A 186 -16.26 3.84 -9.74
C ALA A 186 -15.01 3.10 -9.28
N ILE A 187 -14.68 3.15 -8.00
CA ILE A 187 -13.60 2.35 -7.41
C ILE A 187 -13.88 0.85 -7.58
N ASN A 188 -15.10 0.40 -7.27
CA ASN A 188 -15.45 -1.00 -7.41
C ASN A 188 -15.26 -1.51 -8.85
N GLU A 189 -15.69 -0.74 -9.85
CA GLU A 189 -15.51 -1.09 -11.27
C GLU A 189 -14.02 -1.20 -11.65
N VAL A 190 -13.20 -0.28 -11.18
CA VAL A 190 -11.75 -0.26 -11.47
C VAL A 190 -11.03 -1.46 -10.85
N TYR A 191 -11.52 -1.98 -9.72
CA TYR A 191 -10.92 -3.14 -9.03
C TYR A 191 -11.31 -4.49 -9.64
N LYS A 192 -12.43 -4.61 -10.37
CA LYS A 192 -12.91 -5.89 -10.94
C LYS A 192 -11.82 -6.70 -11.64
N PRO A 193 -11.01 -6.14 -12.56
CA PRO A 193 -10.01 -6.94 -13.29
C PRO A 193 -8.93 -7.56 -12.38
N VAL A 194 -8.50 -6.86 -11.33
CA VAL A 194 -7.53 -7.42 -10.39
C VAL A 194 -8.17 -8.45 -9.46
N GLU A 195 -9.43 -8.27 -9.07
CA GLU A 195 -10.17 -9.23 -8.26
C GLU A 195 -10.46 -10.53 -9.06
N GLU A 196 -10.79 -10.44 -10.34
CA GLU A 196 -10.95 -11.58 -11.22
C GLU A 196 -9.64 -12.36 -11.43
N ALA A 197 -8.52 -11.63 -11.61
CA ALA A 197 -7.21 -12.25 -11.73
C ALA A 197 -6.80 -12.92 -10.41
N TYR A 198 -7.10 -12.30 -9.26
CA TYR A 198 -6.85 -12.90 -7.94
C TYR A 198 -7.70 -14.14 -7.71
N ALA A 199 -8.98 -14.12 -8.07
CA ALA A 199 -9.85 -15.30 -7.99
C ALA A 199 -9.30 -16.46 -8.85
N SER A 200 -8.81 -16.18 -10.06
CA SER A 200 -8.15 -17.16 -10.91
C SER A 200 -6.88 -17.72 -10.29
N TRP A 201 -6.11 -16.86 -9.61
CA TRP A 201 -4.92 -17.25 -8.86
C TRP A 201 -5.26 -18.19 -7.69
N LEU A 202 -6.32 -17.92 -6.93
CA LEU A 202 -6.78 -18.80 -5.84
C LEU A 202 -7.24 -20.17 -6.32
N ILE A 203 -7.85 -20.24 -7.52
CA ILE A 203 -8.22 -21.54 -8.16
C ILE A 203 -6.95 -22.34 -8.49
N ALA A 204 -5.95 -21.68 -9.07
CA ALA A 204 -4.68 -22.31 -9.42
C ALA A 204 -3.88 -22.76 -8.18
N GLU A 205 -3.93 -21.98 -7.10
CA GLU A 205 -3.30 -22.29 -5.82
C GLU A 205 -3.88 -23.56 -5.20
N LYS A 206 -5.20 -23.69 -5.15
CA LYS A 206 -5.89 -24.91 -4.66
C LYS A 206 -5.52 -26.16 -5.46
N ALA A 207 -5.25 -26.02 -6.76
CA ALA A 207 -4.79 -27.08 -7.64
C ALA A 207 -3.27 -27.31 -7.58
N VAL A 208 -2.54 -26.46 -6.86
CA VAL A 208 -1.06 -26.41 -6.81
C VAL A 208 -0.46 -26.28 -8.23
N ASP A 209 -1.18 -25.61 -9.13
CA ASP A 209 -0.72 -25.35 -10.51
C ASP A 209 0.10 -24.06 -10.58
N VAL A 210 1.41 -24.18 -10.38
CA VAL A 210 2.35 -23.05 -10.38
C VAL A 210 2.35 -22.30 -11.71
N LYS A 211 2.12 -22.99 -12.85
CA LYS A 211 2.06 -22.33 -14.15
C LYS A 211 0.81 -21.46 -14.27
N ALA A 212 -0.34 -21.97 -13.85
CA ALA A 212 -1.58 -21.20 -13.84
C ALA A 212 -1.51 -20.03 -12.83
N MET A 213 -0.90 -20.22 -11.64
CA MET A 213 -0.64 -19.13 -10.69
C MET A 213 0.19 -17.99 -11.31
N ASN A 214 1.26 -18.30 -12.04
CA ASN A 214 2.09 -17.29 -12.71
C ASN A 214 1.32 -16.55 -13.84
N ILE A 215 0.46 -17.24 -14.58
CA ILE A 215 -0.41 -16.61 -15.58
C ILE A 215 -1.38 -15.64 -14.93
N ALA A 216 -2.03 -16.05 -13.83
CA ALA A 216 -2.97 -15.21 -13.10
C ALA A 216 -2.26 -14.01 -12.40
N LEU A 217 -1.06 -14.24 -11.85
CA LEU A 217 -0.24 -13.15 -11.32
C LEU A 217 0.10 -12.11 -12.40
N LYS A 218 0.46 -12.58 -13.62
CA LYS A 218 0.73 -11.66 -14.72
C LYS A 218 -0.51 -10.82 -15.06
N ALA A 219 -1.68 -11.42 -15.17
CA ALA A 219 -2.94 -10.72 -15.42
C ALA A 219 -3.23 -9.70 -14.32
N PHE A 220 -3.02 -10.07 -13.05
CA PHE A 220 -3.14 -9.17 -11.91
C PHE A 220 -2.19 -7.97 -12.04
N MET A 221 -0.92 -8.21 -12.35
CA MET A 221 0.10 -7.16 -12.48
C MET A 221 -0.19 -6.21 -13.65
N ASP A 222 -0.71 -6.72 -14.76
CA ASP A 222 -1.10 -5.91 -15.92
C ASP A 222 -2.31 -5.01 -15.61
N ALA A 223 -3.27 -5.50 -14.81
CA ALA A 223 -4.46 -4.75 -14.41
C ALA A 223 -4.19 -3.77 -13.24
N PHE A 224 -3.18 -4.04 -12.39
CA PHE A 224 -2.91 -3.38 -11.12
C PHE A 224 -2.76 -1.84 -11.18
N PRO A 225 -2.15 -1.21 -12.21
CA PRO A 225 -1.91 0.22 -12.20
C PRO A 225 -3.17 1.08 -12.02
N LYS A 226 -4.30 0.68 -12.64
CA LYS A 226 -5.55 1.45 -12.57
C LYS A 226 -6.15 1.50 -11.16
N PRO A 227 -6.44 0.36 -10.49
CA PRO A 227 -6.98 0.38 -9.13
C PRO A 227 -6.02 1.04 -8.14
N TYR A 228 -4.71 0.82 -8.29
CA TYR A 228 -3.74 1.46 -7.42
C TYR A 228 -3.76 2.99 -7.54
N MET A 229 -3.80 3.53 -8.76
CA MET A 229 -3.89 4.98 -8.98
C MET A 229 -5.24 5.57 -8.55
N ALA A 230 -6.32 4.79 -8.58
CA ALA A 230 -7.62 5.19 -8.08
C ALA A 230 -7.72 5.14 -6.54
N SER A 231 -6.80 4.45 -5.88
CA SER A 231 -6.78 4.31 -4.41
C SER A 231 -6.38 5.59 -3.69
N PHE A 232 -5.67 6.49 -4.37
CA PHE A 232 -5.36 7.83 -3.87
C PHE A 232 -6.59 8.75 -4.03
#